data_0e43bed1796e88e7badfe3f6fdbcbce2
#
_entry.id   0e43bed1796e88e7badfe3f6fdbcbce2
#
_cell.length_a   1.000
_cell.length_b   1.000
_cell.length_c   1.000
_cell.angle_alpha   90.00
_cell.angle_beta   90.00
_cell.angle_gamma   90.00
#
_symmetry.space_group_name_H-M   'P 1'
#
loop_
_entity.id
_entity.type
_entity.pdbx_description
1 polymer ?
#
loop_
_entity_poly.entity_id
_entity_poly.type
_entity_poly.pdbx_seq_one_letter_code
_entity_poly.pdbx_strand_id
1 'polypeptide(L)'
;SKTPIHLYRHNVFVDLVRSQTGIWGIFAGVLLMASLYNLLLYFGIKDRVYLVYIGYIISAIALMGTVLGFGFYLWPLEWQLFIHEKIIVVNYTIAFFTLAFCTMFLRYHKDRCWRYKLSVGLLWLMLVLGTLSFFIPENIAAPIFFVILGLLYIVCFILIYNKLKSGFRWAKFYVFSWVPLIIGAAIQPLELTGVITYSFSIRHAFLMAILCEIVLMAMALADRVRYQRERALYHATHTQQTKLLNSAKLKYAFMALKAQQRSTTLCLVKIRHFNSLNTI
;
A
#
# COMPACT_ATOMS: atom_id res chain seq x y z
N SER A 1 -30.78 -14.90 11.80
CA SER A 1 -29.49 -15.41 11.32
C SER A 1 -29.43 -16.90 11.57
N LYS A 2 -29.32 -17.69 10.51
CA LYS A 2 -29.08 -19.15 10.62
C LYS A 2 -27.61 -19.35 10.80
N THR A 3 -27.16 -19.66 12.01
CA THR A 3 -25.80 -20.12 12.27
C THR A 3 -25.68 -21.55 11.75
N PRO A 4 -24.87 -21.86 10.74
CA PRO A 4 -24.67 -23.22 10.27
C PRO A 4 -23.91 -24.00 11.35
N ILE A 5 -24.56 -24.96 11.98
CA ILE A 5 -23.95 -25.88 12.93
C ILE A 5 -23.49 -27.11 12.16
N HIS A 6 -22.18 -27.32 12.08
CA HIS A 6 -21.59 -28.50 11.45
C HIS A 6 -21.04 -29.44 12.53
N LEU A 7 -21.45 -30.69 12.48
CA LEU A 7 -20.94 -31.76 13.34
C LEU A 7 -19.78 -32.45 12.62
N TYR A 8 -18.58 -32.43 13.24
CA TYR A 8 -17.39 -33.10 12.74
C TYR A 8 -16.98 -34.25 13.66
N ARG A 9 -16.38 -35.30 13.11
CA ARG A 9 -15.62 -36.27 13.92
C ARG A 9 -14.45 -35.55 14.57
N HIS A 10 -14.10 -35.94 15.79
CA HIS A 10 -13.05 -35.30 16.61
C HIS A 10 -11.76 -35.09 15.82
N ASN A 11 -11.26 -36.12 15.15
CA ASN A 11 -10.00 -36.03 14.36
C ASN A 11 -10.10 -35.01 13.21
N VAL A 12 -11.23 -35.02 12.48
CA VAL A 12 -11.47 -34.08 11.38
C VAL A 12 -11.55 -32.62 11.88
N PHE A 13 -12.16 -32.42 13.04
CA PHE A 13 -12.22 -31.11 13.69
C PHE A 13 -10.84 -30.61 14.09
N VAL A 14 -10.03 -31.45 14.73
CA VAL A 14 -8.67 -31.10 15.13
C VAL A 14 -7.80 -30.72 13.93
N ASP A 15 -7.86 -31.51 12.86
CA ASP A 15 -7.10 -31.23 11.63
C ASP A 15 -7.55 -29.92 10.96
N LEU A 16 -8.85 -29.66 10.94
CA LEU A 16 -9.41 -28.41 10.40
C LEU A 16 -8.95 -27.18 11.21
N VAL A 17 -9.02 -27.24 12.53
CA VAL A 17 -8.58 -26.17 13.43
C VAL A 17 -7.08 -25.94 13.25
N ARG A 18 -6.28 -27.02 13.21
CA ARG A 18 -4.82 -26.93 13.01
C ARG A 18 -4.46 -26.26 11.68
N SER A 19 -5.15 -26.64 10.60
CA SER A 19 -4.96 -26.05 9.28
C SER A 19 -5.34 -24.58 9.27
N GLN A 20 -6.48 -24.21 9.85
CA GLN A 20 -6.91 -22.80 9.95
C GLN A 20 -5.93 -21.96 10.76
N THR A 21 -5.52 -22.43 11.93
CA THR A 21 -4.56 -21.72 12.79
C THR A 21 -3.21 -21.53 12.08
N GLY A 22 -2.77 -22.55 11.31
CA GLY A 22 -1.56 -22.46 10.48
C GLY A 22 -1.65 -21.35 9.44
N ILE A 23 -2.75 -21.28 8.70
CA ILE A 23 -2.99 -20.23 7.67
C ILE A 23 -3.03 -18.85 8.33
N TRP A 24 -3.71 -18.68 9.45
CA TRP A 24 -3.77 -17.41 10.17
C TRP A 24 -2.41 -16.99 10.72
N GLY A 25 -1.63 -17.95 11.22
CA GLY A 25 -0.26 -17.69 11.67
C GLY A 25 0.65 -17.21 10.55
N ILE A 26 0.58 -17.84 9.37
CA ILE A 26 1.32 -17.41 8.17
C ILE A 26 0.87 -16.01 7.74
N PHE A 27 -0.43 -15.77 7.66
CA PHE A 27 -0.98 -14.47 7.29
C PHE A 27 -0.49 -13.37 8.24
N ALA A 28 -0.69 -13.52 9.54
CA ALA A 28 -0.25 -12.54 10.54
C ALA A 28 1.27 -12.35 10.51
N GLY A 29 2.04 -13.45 10.39
CA GLY A 29 3.50 -13.41 10.31
C GLY A 29 4.00 -12.62 9.10
N VAL A 30 3.45 -12.84 7.90
CA VAL A 30 3.81 -12.08 6.69
C VAL A 30 3.47 -10.61 6.84
N LEU A 31 2.30 -10.27 7.39
CA LEU A 31 1.90 -8.89 7.61
C LEU A 31 2.77 -8.17 8.64
N LEU A 32 3.14 -8.85 9.72
CA LEU A 32 4.06 -8.31 10.72
C LEU A 32 5.46 -8.08 10.13
N MET A 33 5.97 -9.03 9.36
CA MET A 33 7.25 -8.86 8.65
C MET A 33 7.20 -7.71 7.63
N ALA A 34 6.10 -7.58 6.88
CA ALA A 34 5.90 -6.46 5.96
C ALA A 34 5.87 -5.12 6.72
N SER A 35 5.20 -5.06 7.88
CA SER A 35 5.17 -3.87 8.73
C SER A 35 6.55 -3.50 9.24
N LEU A 36 7.31 -4.47 9.75
CA LEU A 36 8.68 -4.26 10.25
C LEU A 36 9.61 -3.80 9.13
N TYR A 37 9.55 -4.42 7.97
CA TYR A 37 10.33 -4.01 6.80
C TYR A 37 10.03 -2.55 6.39
N ASN A 38 8.75 -2.18 6.34
CA ASN A 38 8.36 -0.80 6.01
C ASN A 38 8.77 0.20 7.10
N LEU A 39 8.80 -0.23 8.38
CA LEU A 39 9.30 0.59 9.47
C LEU A 39 10.81 0.87 9.32
N LEU A 40 11.61 -0.15 8.98
CA LEU A 40 13.03 0.01 8.69
C LEU A 40 13.27 0.95 7.49
N LEU A 41 12.45 0.81 6.43
CA LEU A 41 12.52 1.73 5.28
C LEU A 41 12.17 3.16 5.68
N TYR A 42 11.19 3.36 6.57
CA TYR A 42 10.86 4.69 7.09
C TYR A 42 12.03 5.34 7.81
N PHE A 43 12.73 4.62 8.68
CA PHE A 43 13.90 5.15 9.38
C PHE A 43 15.05 5.50 8.41
N GLY A 44 15.24 4.70 7.34
CA GLY A 44 16.27 4.95 6.34
C GLY A 44 15.96 6.09 5.37
N ILE A 45 14.70 6.23 4.94
CA ILE A 45 14.29 7.15 3.85
C ILE A 45 13.53 8.36 4.37
N LYS A 46 12.90 8.25 5.56
CA LYS A 46 12.06 9.28 6.20
C LYS A 46 10.86 9.75 5.33
N ASP A 47 10.35 8.88 4.44
CA ASP A 47 9.13 9.16 3.67
C ASP A 47 7.90 8.62 4.42
N ARG A 48 6.96 9.51 4.74
CA ARG A 48 5.74 9.18 5.51
C ARG A 48 4.83 8.14 4.85
N VAL A 49 5.02 7.86 3.56
CA VAL A 49 4.23 6.84 2.85
C VAL A 49 4.36 5.46 3.49
N TYR A 50 5.53 5.15 4.09
CA TYR A 50 5.75 3.88 4.78
C TYR A 50 4.94 3.77 6.07
N LEU A 51 4.81 4.86 6.84
CA LEU A 51 3.97 4.89 8.04
C LEU A 51 2.50 4.69 7.71
N VAL A 52 2.02 5.35 6.66
CA VAL A 52 0.64 5.19 6.19
C VAL A 52 0.37 3.76 5.74
N TYR A 53 1.37 3.13 5.09
CA TYR A 53 1.25 1.73 4.68
C TYR A 53 1.25 0.76 5.87
N ILE A 54 2.05 1.02 6.90
CA ILE A 54 2.01 0.26 8.16
C ILE A 54 0.62 0.40 8.81
N GLY A 55 0.06 1.60 8.85
CA GLY A 55 -1.31 1.83 9.34
C GLY A 55 -2.35 1.01 8.58
N TYR A 56 -2.23 0.93 7.24
CA TYR A 56 -3.06 0.06 6.41
C TYR A 56 -2.93 -1.42 6.81
N ILE A 57 -1.70 -1.94 6.94
CA ILE A 57 -1.45 -3.34 7.30
C ILE A 57 -2.02 -3.67 8.69
N ILE A 58 -1.79 -2.81 9.69
CA ILE A 58 -2.32 -3.02 11.05
C ILE A 58 -3.85 -3.03 11.03
N SER A 59 -4.47 -2.12 10.27
CA SER A 59 -5.93 -2.08 10.12
C SER A 59 -6.46 -3.34 9.42
N ALA A 60 -5.73 -3.89 8.45
CA ALA A 60 -6.07 -5.14 7.78
C ALA A 60 -5.98 -6.35 8.72
N ILE A 61 -4.95 -6.39 9.60
CA ILE A 61 -4.84 -7.44 10.63
C ILE A 61 -6.03 -7.35 11.60
N ALA A 62 -6.35 -6.14 12.07
CA ALA A 62 -7.47 -5.93 12.99
C ALA A 62 -8.81 -6.35 12.37
N LEU A 63 -9.07 -5.95 11.12
CA LEU A 63 -10.28 -6.31 10.39
C LEU A 63 -10.38 -7.83 10.18
N MET A 64 -9.34 -8.44 9.59
CA MET A 64 -9.33 -9.87 9.29
C MET A 64 -9.33 -10.72 10.56
N GLY A 65 -8.59 -10.30 11.59
CA GLY A 65 -8.59 -10.95 12.90
C GLY A 65 -9.97 -11.02 13.52
N THR A 66 -10.73 -9.95 13.36
CA THR A 66 -12.10 -9.88 13.88
C THR A 66 -13.07 -10.67 13.02
N VAL A 67 -13.05 -10.49 11.70
CA VAL A 67 -13.99 -11.16 10.77
C VAL A 67 -13.78 -12.67 10.75
N LEU A 68 -12.55 -13.14 10.74
CA LEU A 68 -12.22 -14.57 10.70
C LEU A 68 -12.08 -15.21 12.10
N GLY A 69 -12.09 -14.39 13.15
CA GLY A 69 -12.04 -14.86 14.54
C GLY A 69 -10.65 -15.23 15.05
N PHE A 70 -9.59 -15.11 14.23
CA PHE A 70 -8.23 -15.40 14.75
C PHE A 70 -7.67 -14.32 15.68
N GLY A 71 -8.31 -13.19 15.78
CA GLY A 71 -8.02 -12.15 16.75
C GLY A 71 -8.07 -12.64 18.19
N PHE A 72 -8.90 -13.67 18.50
CA PHE A 72 -8.93 -14.32 19.80
C PHE A 72 -7.59 -14.98 20.22
N TYR A 73 -6.70 -15.23 19.25
CA TYR A 73 -5.36 -15.76 19.51
C TYR A 73 -4.28 -14.67 19.58
N LEU A 74 -4.55 -13.46 19.03
CA LEU A 74 -3.54 -12.40 18.92
C LEU A 74 -3.62 -11.36 20.04
N TRP A 75 -4.82 -11.09 20.55
CA TRP A 75 -5.05 -10.08 21.60
C TRP A 75 -6.10 -10.52 22.62
N PRO A 76 -6.21 -9.84 23.77
CA PRO A 76 -7.16 -10.19 24.83
C PRO A 76 -8.62 -10.19 24.35
N LEU A 77 -9.43 -11.04 24.96
CA LEU A 77 -10.85 -11.20 24.64
C LEU A 77 -11.62 -9.87 24.64
N GLU A 78 -11.35 -9.02 25.63
CA GLU A 78 -11.99 -7.71 25.77
C GLU A 78 -11.77 -6.82 24.54
N TRP A 79 -10.55 -6.83 24.01
CA TRP A 79 -10.20 -6.08 22.79
C TRP A 79 -10.88 -6.67 21.55
N GLN A 80 -10.95 -7.99 21.47
CA GLN A 80 -11.65 -8.66 20.37
C GLN A 80 -13.14 -8.30 20.35
N LEU A 81 -13.79 -8.34 21.50
CA LEU A 81 -15.20 -7.97 21.62
C LEU A 81 -15.43 -6.48 21.30
N PHE A 82 -14.55 -5.60 21.79
CA PHE A 82 -14.60 -4.18 21.48
C PHE A 82 -14.43 -3.91 19.98
N ILE A 83 -13.43 -4.52 19.34
CA ILE A 83 -13.18 -4.35 17.90
C ILE A 83 -14.36 -4.91 17.10
N HIS A 84 -14.93 -6.04 17.52
CA HIS A 84 -16.12 -6.62 16.88
C HIS A 84 -17.33 -5.70 16.96
N GLU A 85 -17.60 -5.15 18.14
CA GLU A 85 -18.72 -4.19 18.33
C GLU A 85 -18.53 -2.91 17.50
N LYS A 86 -17.29 -2.47 17.32
CA LYS A 86 -16.92 -1.24 16.57
C LYS A 86 -16.33 -1.53 15.20
N ILE A 87 -16.75 -2.62 14.54
CA ILE A 87 -16.15 -3.06 13.28
C ILE A 87 -16.26 -2.02 12.16
N ILE A 88 -17.29 -1.18 12.15
CA ILE A 88 -17.43 -0.08 11.19
C ILE A 88 -16.34 0.96 11.34
N VAL A 89 -15.88 1.23 12.56
CA VAL A 89 -14.74 2.14 12.81
C VAL A 89 -13.47 1.57 12.22
N VAL A 90 -13.24 0.25 12.37
CA VAL A 90 -12.08 -0.44 11.76
C VAL A 90 -12.15 -0.35 10.24
N ASN A 91 -13.33 -0.52 9.65
CA ASN A 91 -13.54 -0.35 8.22
C ASN A 91 -13.26 1.09 7.75
N TYR A 92 -13.66 2.12 8.48
CA TYR A 92 -13.27 3.51 8.19
C TYR A 92 -11.76 3.72 8.30
N THR A 93 -11.11 3.07 9.26
CA THR A 93 -9.66 3.18 9.46
C THR A 93 -8.88 2.58 8.27
N ILE A 94 -9.27 1.39 7.79
CA ILE A 94 -8.62 0.80 6.61
C ILE A 94 -8.89 1.62 5.35
N ALA A 95 -10.12 2.13 5.17
CA ALA A 95 -10.49 2.99 4.05
C ALA A 95 -9.68 4.31 4.06
N PHE A 96 -9.51 4.92 5.24
CA PHE A 96 -8.68 6.11 5.43
C PHE A 96 -7.22 5.86 5.01
N PHE A 97 -6.60 4.79 5.52
CA PHE A 97 -5.22 4.47 5.15
C PHE A 97 -5.08 4.09 3.68
N THR A 98 -6.08 3.45 3.06
CA THR A 98 -6.10 3.14 1.62
C THR A 98 -6.04 4.43 0.79
N LEU A 99 -6.89 5.41 1.07
CA LEU A 99 -6.90 6.68 0.33
C LEU A 99 -5.66 7.53 0.61
N ALA A 100 -5.23 7.58 1.87
CA ALA A 100 -4.01 8.30 2.27
C ALA A 100 -2.79 7.70 1.56
N PHE A 101 -2.68 6.36 1.52
CA PHE A 101 -1.63 5.66 0.81
C PHE A 101 -1.67 5.94 -0.69
N CYS A 102 -2.84 5.80 -1.34
CA CYS A 102 -3.02 6.11 -2.76
C CYS A 102 -2.52 7.52 -3.10
N THR A 103 -2.96 8.51 -2.32
CA THR A 103 -2.62 9.93 -2.53
C THR A 103 -1.12 10.21 -2.36
N MET A 104 -0.50 9.61 -1.34
CA MET A 104 0.92 9.79 -1.04
C MET A 104 1.82 8.97 -1.97
N PHE A 105 1.43 7.72 -2.28
CA PHE A 105 2.17 6.85 -3.20
C PHE A 105 2.23 7.44 -4.60
N LEU A 106 1.12 7.97 -5.11
CA LEU A 106 1.04 8.65 -6.40
C LEU A 106 1.56 10.10 -6.39
N ARG A 107 2.08 10.58 -5.26
CA ARG A 107 2.69 11.92 -5.05
C ARG A 107 1.77 13.11 -5.31
N TYR A 108 0.47 12.96 -5.19
CA TYR A 108 -0.46 14.09 -5.35
C TYR A 108 -0.26 15.19 -4.30
N HIS A 109 0.27 14.86 -3.12
CA HIS A 109 0.61 15.85 -2.08
C HIS A 109 1.64 16.89 -2.55
N LYS A 110 2.46 16.59 -3.57
CA LYS A 110 3.42 17.54 -4.17
C LYS A 110 2.79 18.42 -5.23
N ASP A 111 1.81 17.90 -5.95
CA ASP A 111 1.19 18.59 -7.08
C ASP A 111 0.14 19.62 -6.66
N ARG A 112 -0.37 19.56 -5.42
CA ARG A 112 -1.42 20.43 -4.81
C ARG A 112 -2.60 20.76 -5.74
N CYS A 113 -2.93 19.87 -6.69
CA CYS A 113 -4.03 20.03 -7.63
C CYS A 113 -5.39 19.84 -6.96
N TRP A 114 -6.49 20.18 -7.67
CA TRP A 114 -7.86 20.02 -7.16
C TRP A 114 -8.16 18.57 -6.72
N ARG A 115 -7.56 17.57 -7.37
CA ARG A 115 -7.68 16.14 -7.02
C ARG A 115 -7.10 15.85 -5.64
N TYR A 116 -5.99 16.50 -5.29
CA TYR A 116 -5.43 16.43 -3.95
C TYR A 116 -6.39 17.01 -2.92
N LYS A 117 -7.00 18.17 -3.19
CA LYS A 117 -7.99 18.78 -2.29
C LYS A 117 -9.20 17.85 -2.10
N LEU A 118 -9.69 17.23 -3.18
CA LEU A 118 -10.79 16.26 -3.12
C LEU A 118 -10.42 15.06 -2.21
N SER A 119 -9.22 14.49 -2.39
CA SER A 119 -8.74 13.38 -1.56
C SER A 119 -8.63 13.76 -0.09
N VAL A 120 -8.11 14.96 0.21
CA VAL A 120 -8.01 15.46 1.59
C VAL A 120 -9.38 15.72 2.18
N GLY A 121 -10.32 16.27 1.42
CA GLY A 121 -11.71 16.45 1.86
C GLY A 121 -12.38 15.12 2.21
N LEU A 122 -12.18 14.08 1.39
CA LEU A 122 -12.71 12.75 1.66
C LEU A 122 -12.03 12.09 2.87
N LEU A 123 -10.71 12.29 3.08
CA LEU A 123 -10.01 11.82 4.27
C LEU A 123 -10.58 12.45 5.56
N TRP A 124 -10.83 13.75 5.56
CA TRP A 124 -11.47 14.42 6.68
C TRP A 124 -12.90 13.91 6.92
N LEU A 125 -13.67 13.71 5.85
CA LEU A 125 -15.02 13.15 5.94
C LEU A 125 -14.99 11.74 6.57
N MET A 126 -14.06 10.87 6.14
CA MET A 126 -13.89 9.53 6.71
C MET A 126 -13.50 9.58 8.19
N LEU A 127 -12.64 10.52 8.58
CA LEU A 127 -12.25 10.69 9.97
C LEU A 127 -13.44 11.13 10.84
N VAL A 128 -14.23 12.09 10.37
CA VAL A 128 -15.44 12.55 11.08
C VAL A 128 -16.48 11.44 11.18
N LEU A 129 -16.80 10.77 10.07
CA LEU A 129 -17.79 9.69 10.07
C LEU A 129 -17.31 8.46 10.83
N GLY A 130 -16.02 8.15 10.79
CA GLY A 130 -15.41 7.09 11.58
C GLY A 130 -15.53 7.35 13.09
N THR A 131 -15.28 8.58 13.54
CA THR A 131 -15.48 8.97 14.95
C THR A 131 -16.95 8.97 15.34
N LEU A 132 -17.84 9.44 14.48
CA LEU A 132 -19.29 9.40 14.72
C LEU A 132 -19.82 7.97 14.83
N SER A 133 -19.22 7.03 14.09
CA SER A 133 -19.61 5.60 14.11
C SER A 133 -19.39 4.93 15.48
N PHE A 134 -18.65 5.53 16.40
CA PHE A 134 -18.59 5.07 17.79
C PHE A 134 -19.93 5.23 18.53
N PHE A 135 -20.72 6.23 18.16
CA PHE A 135 -21.94 6.63 18.87
C PHE A 135 -23.21 6.17 18.13
N ILE A 136 -23.09 5.80 16.86
CA ILE A 136 -24.22 5.44 16.00
C ILE A 136 -24.32 3.90 15.94
N PRO A 137 -25.52 3.32 16.01
CA PRO A 137 -25.70 1.89 15.86
C PRO A 137 -25.29 1.42 14.46
N GLU A 138 -24.79 0.18 14.39
CA GLU A 138 -24.20 -0.41 13.17
C GLU A 138 -25.15 -0.43 11.97
N ASN A 139 -26.43 -0.69 12.21
CA ASN A 139 -27.46 -0.73 11.15
C ASN A 139 -27.62 0.60 10.40
N ILE A 140 -27.27 1.73 11.02
CA ILE A 140 -27.26 3.07 10.38
C ILE A 140 -25.86 3.39 9.84
N ALA A 141 -24.82 3.07 10.58
CA ALA A 141 -23.44 3.39 10.20
C ALA A 141 -22.95 2.58 8.99
N ALA A 142 -23.36 1.32 8.85
CA ALA A 142 -22.90 0.45 7.76
C ALA A 142 -23.34 0.93 6.36
N PRO A 143 -24.62 1.25 6.09
CA PRO A 143 -25.01 1.79 4.78
C PRO A 143 -24.25 3.08 4.41
N ILE A 144 -24.05 3.98 5.37
CA ILE A 144 -23.29 5.21 5.16
C ILE A 144 -21.83 4.88 4.79
N PHE A 145 -21.23 3.93 5.51
CA PHE A 145 -19.88 3.47 5.18
C PHE A 145 -19.78 2.93 3.75
N PHE A 146 -20.71 2.10 3.28
CA PHE A 146 -20.67 1.56 1.92
C PHE A 146 -20.78 2.64 0.84
N VAL A 147 -21.56 3.71 1.07
CA VAL A 147 -21.59 4.87 0.16
C VAL A 147 -20.24 5.55 0.11
N ILE A 148 -19.63 5.80 1.27
CA ILE A 148 -18.29 6.41 1.37
C ILE A 148 -17.22 5.53 0.74
N LEU A 149 -17.31 4.21 0.92
CA LEU A 149 -16.42 3.24 0.29
C LEU A 149 -16.52 3.30 -1.24
N GLY A 150 -17.73 3.42 -1.79
CA GLY A 150 -17.94 3.61 -3.22
C GLY A 150 -17.28 4.90 -3.74
N LEU A 151 -17.46 6.02 -3.03
CA LEU A 151 -16.79 7.28 -3.34
C LEU A 151 -15.26 7.17 -3.26
N LEU A 152 -14.73 6.47 -2.26
CA LEU A 152 -13.30 6.19 -2.14
C LEU A 152 -12.77 5.49 -3.39
N TYR A 153 -13.42 4.41 -3.83
CA TYR A 153 -12.97 3.66 -5.02
C TYR A 153 -13.00 4.54 -6.28
N ILE A 154 -14.05 5.35 -6.46
CA ILE A 154 -14.14 6.30 -7.58
C ILE A 154 -12.97 7.29 -7.55
N VAL A 155 -12.69 7.90 -6.39
CA VAL A 155 -11.59 8.84 -6.24
C VAL A 155 -10.25 8.16 -6.50
N CYS A 156 -9.99 7.00 -5.91
CA CYS A 156 -8.77 6.24 -6.16
C CYS A 156 -8.60 5.90 -7.64
N PHE A 157 -9.67 5.47 -8.30
CA PHE A 157 -9.62 5.17 -9.74
C PHE A 157 -9.26 6.41 -10.57
N ILE A 158 -9.86 7.58 -10.28
CA ILE A 158 -9.52 8.85 -10.93
C ILE A 158 -8.04 9.20 -10.73
N LEU A 159 -7.53 9.05 -9.50
CA LEU A 159 -6.13 9.33 -9.17
C LEU A 159 -5.18 8.42 -9.96
N ILE A 160 -5.45 7.13 -9.97
CA ILE A 160 -4.65 6.11 -10.66
C ILE A 160 -4.66 6.36 -12.17
N TYR A 161 -5.85 6.52 -12.77
CA TYR A 161 -6.01 6.73 -14.20
C TYR A 161 -5.20 7.93 -14.71
N ASN A 162 -5.28 9.06 -14.00
CA ASN A 162 -4.53 10.26 -14.36
C ASN A 162 -3.00 10.06 -14.27
N LYS A 163 -2.51 9.32 -13.27
CA LYS A 163 -1.06 9.04 -13.16
C LYS A 163 -0.59 8.01 -14.18
N LEU A 164 -1.42 7.05 -14.56
CA LEU A 164 -1.12 6.12 -15.65
C LEU A 164 -0.97 6.88 -16.98
N LYS A 165 -1.91 7.79 -17.27
CA LYS A 165 -1.85 8.66 -18.46
C LYS A 165 -0.61 9.56 -18.48
N SER A 166 -0.11 9.96 -17.31
CA SER A 166 1.12 10.76 -17.15
C SER A 166 2.41 9.93 -17.23
N GLY A 167 2.35 8.63 -17.55
CA GLY A 167 3.53 7.77 -17.71
C GLY A 167 4.21 7.35 -16.41
N PHE A 168 3.55 7.43 -15.28
CA PHE A 168 4.08 7.00 -13.99
C PHE A 168 4.23 5.49 -13.93
N ARG A 169 5.47 5.01 -14.02
CA ARG A 169 5.79 3.58 -14.17
C ARG A 169 5.27 2.72 -13.01
N TRP A 170 5.44 3.17 -11.77
CA TRP A 170 5.01 2.43 -10.57
C TRP A 170 3.48 2.44 -10.33
N ALA A 171 2.72 3.34 -10.99
CA ALA A 171 1.26 3.29 -10.94
C ALA A 171 0.70 1.99 -11.52
N LYS A 172 1.39 1.34 -12.44
CA LYS A 172 1.01 0.03 -13.00
C LYS A 172 1.04 -1.06 -11.93
N PHE A 173 2.10 -1.13 -11.13
CA PHE A 173 2.22 -2.11 -10.05
C PHE A 173 1.13 -1.92 -8.99
N TYR A 174 0.78 -0.66 -8.70
CA TYR A 174 -0.31 -0.32 -7.80
C TYR A 174 -1.66 -0.85 -8.31
N VAL A 175 -1.94 -0.71 -9.60
CA VAL A 175 -3.16 -1.28 -10.22
C VAL A 175 -3.15 -2.80 -10.12
N PHE A 176 -2.01 -3.43 -10.42
CA PHE A 176 -1.89 -4.89 -10.32
C PHE A 176 -2.16 -5.42 -8.91
N SER A 177 -1.80 -4.66 -7.86
CA SER A 177 -2.07 -5.08 -6.48
C SER A 177 -3.56 -5.10 -6.13
N TRP A 178 -4.39 -4.32 -6.82
CA TRP A 178 -5.83 -4.28 -6.58
C TRP A 178 -6.59 -5.45 -7.24
N VAL A 179 -6.01 -6.09 -8.26
CA VAL A 179 -6.67 -7.20 -8.98
C VAL A 179 -7.01 -8.37 -8.04
N PRO A 180 -6.08 -8.91 -7.23
CA PRO A 180 -6.41 -9.96 -6.28
C PRO A 180 -7.50 -9.52 -5.28
N LEU A 181 -7.42 -8.28 -4.78
CA LEU A 181 -8.37 -7.73 -3.82
C LEU A 181 -9.79 -7.66 -4.38
N ILE A 182 -9.95 -7.17 -5.62
CA ILE A 182 -11.24 -7.11 -6.31
C ILE A 182 -11.83 -8.50 -6.51
N ILE A 183 -11.00 -9.46 -6.94
CA ILE A 183 -11.41 -10.86 -7.13
C ILE A 183 -11.86 -11.46 -5.78
N GLY A 184 -11.05 -11.32 -4.73
CA GLY A 184 -11.37 -11.84 -3.40
C GLY A 184 -12.63 -11.21 -2.81
N ALA A 185 -12.80 -9.89 -2.97
CA ALA A 185 -13.99 -9.17 -2.52
C ALA A 185 -15.26 -9.55 -3.31
N ALA A 186 -15.13 -9.93 -4.58
CA ALA A 186 -16.27 -10.40 -5.38
C ALA A 186 -16.72 -11.81 -5.00
N ILE A 187 -15.80 -12.67 -4.55
CA ILE A 187 -16.11 -14.04 -4.14
C ILE A 187 -16.94 -14.08 -2.84
N GLN A 188 -16.66 -13.18 -1.90
CA GLN A 188 -17.29 -13.18 -0.57
C GLN A 188 -18.84 -13.01 -0.60
N PRO A 189 -19.41 -12.04 -1.35
CA PRO A 189 -20.87 -11.95 -1.49
C PRO A 189 -21.51 -13.16 -2.17
N LEU A 190 -20.81 -13.79 -3.12
CA LEU A 190 -21.29 -14.98 -3.83
C LEU A 190 -21.41 -16.21 -2.91
N GLU A 191 -20.51 -16.31 -1.91
CA GLU A 191 -20.60 -17.32 -0.86
C GLU A 191 -21.80 -17.03 0.06
N LEU A 192 -21.95 -15.76 0.49
CA LEU A 192 -23.06 -15.36 1.37
C LEU A 192 -24.44 -15.54 0.75
N THR A 193 -24.57 -15.38 -0.57
CA THR A 193 -25.82 -15.60 -1.31
C THR A 193 -26.09 -17.06 -1.63
N GLY A 194 -25.13 -17.98 -1.33
CA GLY A 194 -25.27 -19.40 -1.60
C GLY A 194 -25.12 -19.79 -3.08
N VAL A 195 -24.69 -18.86 -3.93
CA VAL A 195 -24.40 -19.13 -5.36
C VAL A 195 -23.20 -20.06 -5.50
N ILE A 196 -22.24 -19.93 -4.59
CA ILE A 196 -21.06 -20.79 -4.54
C ILE A 196 -21.14 -21.65 -3.28
N THR A 197 -20.93 -22.96 -3.45
CA THR A 197 -20.92 -23.90 -2.33
C THR A 197 -19.72 -23.65 -1.42
N TYR A 198 -19.97 -23.73 -0.11
CA TYR A 198 -18.93 -23.59 0.90
C TYR A 198 -17.75 -24.53 0.62
N SER A 199 -16.57 -23.96 0.45
CA SER A 199 -15.30 -24.68 0.34
C SER A 199 -14.27 -24.00 1.21
N PHE A 200 -13.34 -24.78 1.76
CA PHE A 200 -12.21 -24.27 2.54
C PHE A 200 -11.42 -23.19 1.76
N SER A 201 -11.16 -23.42 0.49
CA SER A 201 -10.43 -22.50 -0.39
C SER A 201 -11.16 -21.18 -0.61
N ILE A 202 -12.47 -21.21 -0.77
CA ILE A 202 -13.31 -20.02 -0.98
C ILE A 202 -13.33 -19.14 0.27
N ARG A 203 -13.47 -19.75 1.45
CA ARG A 203 -13.44 -19.03 2.73
C ARG A 203 -12.13 -18.27 2.95
N HIS A 204 -11.01 -18.82 2.49
CA HIS A 204 -9.70 -18.19 2.63
C HIS A 204 -9.30 -17.34 1.42
N ALA A 205 -10.10 -17.32 0.34
CA ALA A 205 -9.80 -16.59 -0.89
C ALA A 205 -9.57 -15.10 -0.64
N PHE A 206 -10.42 -14.48 0.18
CA PHE A 206 -10.28 -13.05 0.50
C PHE A 206 -9.04 -12.75 1.34
N LEU A 207 -8.69 -13.62 2.29
CA LEU A 207 -7.48 -13.52 3.08
C LEU A 207 -6.22 -13.64 2.19
N MET A 208 -6.22 -14.61 1.27
CA MET A 208 -5.14 -14.76 0.29
C MET A 208 -5.05 -13.58 -0.67
N ALA A 209 -6.19 -12.99 -1.05
CA ALA A 209 -6.24 -11.81 -1.89
C ALA A 209 -5.59 -10.59 -1.19
N ILE A 210 -5.88 -10.36 0.08
CA ILE A 210 -5.24 -9.30 0.89
C ILE A 210 -3.73 -9.56 1.02
N LEU A 211 -3.33 -10.80 1.25
CA LEU A 211 -1.92 -11.16 1.35
C LEU A 211 -1.18 -10.89 0.03
N CYS A 212 -1.73 -11.30 -1.09
CA CYS A 212 -1.19 -11.01 -2.42
C CYS A 212 -1.13 -9.49 -2.68
N GLU A 213 -2.18 -8.76 -2.34
CA GLU A 213 -2.23 -7.29 -2.48
C GLU A 213 -1.09 -6.65 -1.68
N ILE A 214 -0.91 -7.01 -0.41
CA ILE A 214 0.14 -6.46 0.46
C ILE A 214 1.54 -6.77 -0.09
N VAL A 215 1.78 -7.99 -0.56
CA VAL A 215 3.08 -8.35 -1.16
C VAL A 215 3.34 -7.54 -2.43
N LEU A 216 2.37 -7.46 -3.34
CA LEU A 216 2.50 -6.67 -4.57
C LEU A 216 2.71 -5.18 -4.27
N MET A 217 2.05 -4.66 -3.25
CA MET A 217 2.22 -3.28 -2.79
C MET A 217 3.61 -3.03 -2.22
N ALA A 218 4.15 -3.97 -1.44
CA ALA A 218 5.53 -3.90 -0.94
C ALA A 218 6.54 -3.88 -2.11
N MET A 219 6.30 -4.69 -3.16
CA MET A 219 7.12 -4.67 -4.39
C MET A 219 7.01 -3.32 -5.12
N ALA A 220 5.82 -2.74 -5.22
CA ALA A 220 5.61 -1.41 -5.81
C ALA A 220 6.36 -0.31 -5.04
N LEU A 221 6.38 -0.38 -3.71
CA LEU A 221 7.16 0.52 -2.85
C LEU A 221 8.66 0.34 -3.06
N ALA A 222 9.15 -0.89 -3.15
CA ALA A 222 10.56 -1.19 -3.40
C ALA A 222 11.02 -0.64 -4.76
N ASP A 223 10.24 -0.83 -5.83
CA ASP A 223 10.53 -0.26 -7.16
C ASP A 223 10.56 1.27 -7.14
N ARG A 224 9.63 1.89 -6.39
CA ARG A 224 9.63 3.35 -6.18
C ARG A 224 10.94 3.84 -5.53
N VAL A 225 11.45 3.13 -4.51
CA VAL A 225 12.73 3.45 -3.85
C VAL A 225 13.89 3.34 -4.82
N ARG A 226 13.93 2.23 -5.55
CA ARG A 226 14.98 1.98 -6.55
C ARG A 226 15.03 3.11 -7.56
N TYR A 227 13.90 3.49 -8.13
CA TYR A 227 13.83 4.60 -9.08
C TYR A 227 14.25 5.95 -8.47
N GLN A 228 13.91 6.22 -7.22
CA GLN A 228 14.34 7.43 -6.53
C GLN A 228 15.85 7.46 -6.34
N ARG A 229 16.45 6.33 -5.96
CA ARG A 229 17.92 6.19 -5.84
C ARG A 229 18.62 6.39 -7.18
N GLU A 230 18.13 5.77 -8.23
CA GLU A 230 18.67 5.93 -9.58
C GLU A 230 18.65 7.39 -10.03
N ARG A 231 17.52 8.09 -9.81
CA ARG A 231 17.43 9.54 -10.09
C ARG A 231 18.36 10.37 -9.23
N ALA A 232 18.44 10.10 -7.94
CA ALA A 232 19.33 10.82 -7.04
C ALA A 232 20.82 10.64 -7.47
N LEU A 233 21.21 9.43 -7.82
CA LEU A 233 22.54 9.12 -8.36
C LEU A 233 22.78 9.82 -9.69
N TYR A 234 21.79 9.84 -10.59
CA TYR A 234 21.89 10.56 -11.85
C TYR A 234 22.12 12.06 -11.62
N HIS A 235 21.33 12.71 -10.76
CA HIS A 235 21.49 14.13 -10.42
C HIS A 235 22.81 14.42 -9.69
N ALA A 236 23.29 13.49 -8.89
CA ALA A 236 24.58 13.63 -8.21
C ALA A 236 25.80 13.47 -9.16
N THR A 237 25.60 12.85 -10.32
CA THR A 237 26.66 12.53 -11.28
C THR A 237 26.62 13.34 -12.59
N HIS A 238 25.47 13.98 -12.89
CA HIS A 238 25.25 14.72 -14.14
C HIS A 238 24.81 16.16 -13.86
N THR A 239 25.21 17.08 -14.74
CA THR A 239 24.78 18.47 -14.70
C THR A 239 23.36 18.59 -15.24
N GLN A 240 22.49 19.32 -14.54
CA GLN A 240 21.05 19.42 -14.91
C GLN A 240 20.82 20.06 -16.28
N GLN A 241 21.65 21.06 -16.66
CA GLN A 241 21.51 21.80 -17.89
C GLN A 241 21.95 21.00 -19.13
N THR A 242 23.11 20.37 -19.06
CA THR A 242 23.74 19.72 -20.22
C THR A 242 23.57 18.21 -20.26
N LYS A 243 23.10 17.61 -19.17
CA LYS A 243 23.02 16.14 -18.95
C LYS A 243 24.37 15.41 -19.08
N LEU A 244 25.47 16.16 -19.12
CA LEU A 244 26.83 15.63 -19.13
C LEU A 244 27.27 15.31 -17.71
N LEU A 245 28.31 14.48 -17.59
CA LEU A 245 28.94 14.16 -16.30
C LEU A 245 29.40 15.43 -15.62
N ASN A 246 29.11 15.58 -14.35
CA ASN A 246 29.59 16.71 -13.56
C ASN A 246 31.10 16.54 -13.21
N SER A 247 31.74 17.62 -12.72
CA SER A 247 33.16 17.63 -12.38
C SER A 247 33.56 16.56 -11.35
N ALA A 248 32.66 16.22 -10.40
CA ALA A 248 32.94 15.19 -9.40
C ALA A 248 33.02 13.80 -10.05
N LYS A 249 32.10 13.45 -10.91
CA LYS A 249 32.11 12.15 -11.62
C LYS A 249 33.24 12.07 -12.62
N LEU A 250 33.56 13.19 -13.30
CA LEU A 250 34.71 13.28 -14.20
C LEU A 250 36.03 13.00 -13.45
N LYS A 251 36.20 13.60 -12.25
CA LYS A 251 37.36 13.35 -11.39
C LYS A 251 37.49 11.87 -11.01
N TYR A 252 36.38 11.25 -10.61
CA TYR A 252 36.34 9.80 -10.29
C TYR A 252 36.70 8.93 -11.50
N ALA A 253 36.12 9.22 -12.67
CA ALA A 253 36.42 8.49 -13.91
C ALA A 253 37.93 8.63 -14.29
N PHE A 254 38.50 9.82 -14.16
CA PHE A 254 39.91 10.06 -14.42
C PHE A 254 40.83 9.31 -13.45
N MET A 255 40.48 9.31 -12.14
CA MET A 255 41.26 8.55 -11.15
C MET A 255 41.19 7.04 -11.40
N ALA A 256 40.01 6.50 -11.79
CA ALA A 256 39.86 5.08 -12.13
C ALA A 256 40.69 4.67 -13.35
N LEU A 257 40.74 5.52 -14.39
CA LEU A 257 41.57 5.28 -15.58
C LEU A 257 43.07 5.35 -15.26
N LYS A 258 43.48 6.30 -14.41
CA LYS A 258 44.85 6.40 -13.94
C LYS A 258 45.28 5.16 -13.13
N ALA A 259 44.41 4.65 -12.27
CA ALA A 259 44.66 3.43 -11.49
C ALA A 259 44.81 2.17 -12.38
N GLN A 260 44.18 2.15 -13.55
CA GLN A 260 44.32 1.06 -14.54
C GLN A 260 45.55 1.23 -15.44
N GLN A 261 46.42 2.20 -15.19
CA GLN A 261 47.62 2.55 -16.00
C GLN A 261 47.32 2.75 -17.50
N ARG A 262 46.06 3.13 -17.84
CA ARG A 262 45.69 3.45 -19.23
C ARG A 262 46.15 4.85 -19.58
N SER A 263 46.81 5.02 -20.71
CA SER A 263 47.11 6.33 -21.27
C SER A 263 45.80 7.08 -21.57
N THR A 264 45.61 8.22 -20.95
CA THR A 264 44.39 9.02 -21.08
C THR A 264 44.77 10.45 -21.45
N THR A 265 44.06 10.99 -22.46
CA THR A 265 44.24 12.41 -22.88
C THR A 265 43.00 13.17 -22.41
N LEU A 266 43.22 14.27 -21.68
CA LEU A 266 42.15 15.20 -21.29
C LEU A 266 42.09 16.34 -22.32
N CYS A 267 40.95 16.46 -23.03
CA CYS A 267 40.72 17.59 -23.92
C CYS A 267 39.81 18.62 -23.23
N LEU A 268 40.27 19.83 -23.06
CA LEU A 268 39.55 20.95 -22.49
C LEU A 268 39.06 21.87 -23.62
N VAL A 269 37.73 21.96 -23.80
CA VAL A 269 37.10 22.87 -24.77
C VAL A 269 36.52 24.07 -24.04
N LYS A 270 36.98 25.27 -24.35
CA LYS A 270 36.47 26.54 -23.80
C LYS A 270 35.68 27.28 -24.88
N ILE A 271 34.43 27.56 -24.60
CA ILE A 271 33.57 28.38 -25.48
C ILE A 271 33.83 29.86 -25.12
N ARG A 272 34.30 30.66 -26.10
CA ARG A 272 34.44 32.12 -25.93
C ARG A 272 33.03 32.76 -25.87
N HIS A 273 32.88 33.75 -25.00
CA HIS A 273 31.64 34.53 -24.83
C HIS A 273 30.40 33.71 -24.37
N PHE A 274 30.61 32.60 -23.63
CA PHE A 274 29.52 31.77 -23.11
C PHE A 274 28.50 32.55 -22.28
N ASN A 275 28.97 33.55 -21.50
CA ASN A 275 28.07 34.36 -20.66
C ASN A 275 27.15 35.29 -21.47
N SER A 276 27.52 35.71 -22.67
CA SER A 276 26.67 36.51 -23.54
C SER A 276 25.65 35.72 -24.33
N LEU A 277 25.85 34.40 -24.44
CA LEU A 277 24.85 33.47 -25.06
C LEU A 277 23.76 33.04 -24.08
N ASN A 278 23.95 33.24 -22.81
CA ASN A 278 23.00 32.80 -21.75
C ASN A 278 22.06 33.93 -21.29
N THR A 279 22.10 35.11 -21.93
CA THR A 279 21.29 36.29 -21.65
C THR A 279 20.17 36.50 -22.68
N ILE A 280 19.92 35.54 -23.58
CA ILE A 280 18.77 35.45 -24.47
C ILE A 280 17.89 34.31 -23.96
#